data_52065ead1f1176c7fc9e88888752764f
#
_entry.id   52065ead1f1176c7fc9e88888752764f
#
_cell.length_a   1.000
_cell.length_b   1.000
_cell.length_c   1.000
_cell.angle_alpha   90.00
_cell.angle_beta   90.00
_cell.angle_gamma   90.00
#
_symmetry.space_group_name_H-M   'P 1'
#
loop_
_entity.id
_entity.type
_entity.pdbx_description
1 polymer ?
#
loop_
_entity_poly.entity_id
_entity_poly.type
_entity_poly.pdbx_seq_one_letter_code
_entity_poly.pdbx_strand_id
1 'polypeptide(L)'
;MADAARRYPACAPVLMALSEQPAASVRRWYVTGNNVLGNRTLVDVAGLPDGRSRERFDALKDAVYGGGCTSFRLDNGSGSGADLRVEPVPSDALETPAVGFRIVAPTGAVTSQGGFTRVYLYAAAGDNRILFLTADDTAHAPALRTDLVTAQIHRLATTTATG
;
A
#
# COMPACT_ATOMS: atom_id res chain seq x y z
N MET A 1 12.75 -2.89 -7.07
CA MET A 1 11.96 -3.62 -6.05
C MET A 1 12.48 -5.04 -5.83
N ALA A 2 12.64 -5.90 -6.85
CA ALA A 2 13.11 -7.28 -6.66
C ALA A 2 14.48 -7.40 -5.96
N ASP A 3 15.43 -6.51 -6.27
CA ASP A 3 16.74 -6.48 -5.59
C ASP A 3 16.63 -6.07 -4.13
N ALA A 4 15.75 -5.12 -3.82
CA ALA A 4 15.48 -4.72 -2.44
C ALA A 4 14.85 -5.87 -1.65
N ALA A 5 13.90 -6.62 -2.24
CA ALA A 5 13.30 -7.77 -1.59
C ALA A 5 14.30 -8.88 -1.25
N ARG A 6 15.32 -9.10 -2.10
CA ARG A 6 16.42 -10.03 -1.79
C ARG A 6 17.33 -9.51 -0.68
N ARG A 7 17.60 -8.21 -0.64
CA ARG A 7 18.47 -7.56 0.35
C ARG A 7 17.79 -7.43 1.72
N TYR A 8 16.47 -7.25 1.72
CA TYR A 8 15.63 -7.09 2.90
C TYR A 8 14.53 -8.16 2.95
N PRO A 9 14.85 -9.43 3.23
CA PRO A 9 13.89 -10.53 3.14
C PRO A 9 12.68 -10.35 4.07
N ALA A 10 12.88 -9.76 5.26
CA ALA A 10 11.78 -9.46 6.17
C ALA A 10 10.79 -8.40 5.61
N CYS A 11 11.25 -7.55 4.69
CA CYS A 11 10.41 -6.57 3.98
C CYS A 11 9.92 -7.07 2.62
N ALA A 12 10.25 -8.28 2.20
CA ALA A 12 9.84 -8.80 0.91
C ALA A 12 8.32 -8.74 0.70
N PRO A 13 7.45 -9.10 1.69
CA PRO A 13 6.00 -8.98 1.51
C PRO A 13 5.53 -7.55 1.26
N VAL A 14 6.11 -6.56 1.95
CA VAL A 14 5.81 -5.14 1.74
C VAL A 14 6.23 -4.70 0.34
N LEU A 15 7.46 -5.04 -0.06
CA LEU A 15 8.01 -4.69 -1.37
C LEU A 15 7.23 -5.35 -2.51
N MET A 16 6.75 -6.56 -2.32
CA MET A 16 5.86 -7.24 -3.27
C MET A 16 4.52 -6.52 -3.40
N ALA A 17 3.88 -6.19 -2.28
CA ALA A 17 2.60 -5.46 -2.28
C ALA A 17 2.70 -4.11 -3.03
N LEU A 18 3.85 -3.44 -2.94
CA LEU A 18 4.12 -2.16 -3.61
C LEU A 18 4.47 -2.29 -5.10
N SER A 19 5.08 -3.40 -5.51
CA SER A 19 5.60 -3.58 -6.87
C SER A 19 4.73 -4.43 -7.77
N GLU A 20 3.76 -5.13 -7.20
CA GLU A 20 2.91 -6.03 -7.94
C GLU A 20 2.03 -5.28 -8.94
N GLN A 21 2.20 -5.62 -10.21
CA GLN A 21 1.37 -5.13 -11.31
C GLN A 21 0.69 -6.33 -11.97
N PRO A 22 -0.45 -6.79 -11.44
CA PRO A 22 -1.18 -7.88 -12.02
C PRO A 22 -1.64 -7.54 -13.44
N ALA A 23 -1.64 -8.54 -14.34
CA ALA A 23 -2.04 -8.36 -15.74
C ALA A 23 -3.49 -7.87 -15.88
N ALA A 24 -4.36 -8.23 -14.91
CA ALA A 24 -5.73 -7.75 -14.81
C ALA A 24 -5.87 -6.87 -13.56
N SER A 25 -5.78 -5.57 -13.71
CA SER A 25 -6.03 -4.62 -12.63
C SER A 25 -6.84 -3.42 -13.09
N VAL A 26 -7.66 -2.89 -12.22
CA VAL A 26 -8.39 -1.63 -12.41
C VAL A 26 -7.86 -0.62 -11.43
N ARG A 27 -7.36 0.50 -11.94
CA ARG A 27 -6.84 1.62 -11.15
C ARG A 27 -7.72 2.84 -11.31
N ARG A 28 -8.04 3.47 -10.19
CA ARG A 28 -8.74 4.75 -10.18
C ARG A 28 -8.15 5.69 -9.14
N TRP A 29 -8.01 6.95 -9.53
CA TRP A 29 -7.64 8.04 -8.64
C TRP A 29 -8.86 8.80 -8.20
N TYR A 30 -8.95 9.04 -6.90
CA TYR A 30 -9.94 9.91 -6.29
C TYR A 30 -9.21 11.12 -5.71
N VAL A 31 -9.61 12.30 -6.13
CA VAL A 31 -9.07 13.57 -5.61
C VAL A 31 -10.09 14.13 -4.63
N THR A 32 -9.64 14.41 -3.42
CA THR A 32 -10.47 15.02 -2.39
C THR A 32 -9.94 16.40 -2.04
N GLY A 33 -10.80 17.42 -2.16
CA GLY A 33 -10.45 18.81 -1.88
C GLY A 33 -10.36 19.68 -3.13
N ASN A 34 -10.38 20.98 -2.93
CA ASN A 34 -10.33 21.98 -4.00
C ASN A 34 -8.90 22.28 -4.51
N ASN A 35 -7.91 21.59 -4.00
CA ASN A 35 -6.51 21.78 -4.38
C ASN A 35 -6.09 20.71 -5.39
N VAL A 36 -5.48 21.14 -6.48
CA VAL A 36 -4.83 20.28 -7.48
C VAL A 36 -3.73 19.41 -6.83
N LEU A 37 -3.20 19.84 -5.69
CA LEU A 37 -2.21 19.15 -4.86
C LEU A 37 -2.84 18.45 -3.63
N GLY A 38 -4.18 18.38 -3.55
CA GLY A 38 -4.89 17.79 -2.41
C GLY A 38 -4.70 16.27 -2.29
N ASN A 39 -5.15 15.75 -1.17
CA ASN A 39 -5.11 14.31 -0.85
C ASN A 39 -5.63 13.47 -2.03
N ARG A 40 -4.76 12.63 -2.58
CA ARG A 40 -5.10 11.71 -3.66
C ARG A 40 -5.17 10.31 -3.11
N THR A 41 -6.26 9.62 -3.37
CA THR A 41 -6.39 8.20 -3.06
C THR A 41 -6.41 7.39 -4.36
N LEU A 42 -5.43 6.54 -4.55
CA LEU A 42 -5.43 5.50 -5.57
C LEU A 42 -6.16 4.29 -5.02
N VAL A 43 -7.09 3.75 -5.78
CA VAL A 43 -7.67 2.43 -5.56
C VAL A 43 -7.21 1.53 -6.71
N ASP A 44 -6.51 0.47 -6.38
CA ASP A 44 -6.03 -0.55 -7.32
C ASP A 44 -6.65 -1.90 -6.93
N VAL A 45 -7.52 -2.41 -7.78
CA VAL A 45 -8.18 -3.71 -7.62
C VAL A 45 -7.60 -4.68 -8.62
N ALA A 46 -7.16 -5.83 -8.15
CA ALA A 46 -6.55 -6.83 -9.00
C ALA A 46 -6.92 -8.25 -8.58
N GLY A 47 -7.21 -9.10 -9.56
CA GLY A 47 -7.29 -10.53 -9.37
C GLY A 47 -5.91 -11.15 -9.20
N LEU A 48 -5.78 -12.09 -8.29
CA LEU A 48 -4.59 -12.91 -8.10
C LEU A 48 -4.93 -14.35 -8.55
N PRO A 49 -4.55 -14.71 -9.79
CA PRO A 49 -5.04 -15.93 -10.42
C PRO A 49 -4.52 -17.22 -9.79
N ASP A 50 -3.57 -17.13 -8.89
CA ASP A 50 -2.91 -18.26 -8.25
C ASP A 50 -3.52 -18.66 -6.89
N GLY A 51 -4.64 -18.06 -6.49
CA GLY A 51 -5.29 -18.32 -5.19
C GLY A 51 -4.46 -17.92 -3.96
N ARG A 52 -3.34 -17.23 -4.17
CA ARG A 52 -2.40 -16.86 -3.09
C ARG A 52 -2.71 -15.54 -2.41
N SER A 53 -3.88 -14.96 -2.66
CA SER A 53 -4.24 -13.68 -2.05
C SER A 53 -4.18 -13.74 -0.53
N ARG A 54 -4.62 -14.84 0.06
CA ARG A 54 -4.61 -15.06 1.50
C ARG A 54 -3.20 -15.21 2.07
N GLU A 55 -2.38 -16.06 1.44
CA GLU A 55 -0.98 -16.27 1.86
C GLU A 55 -0.20 -14.94 1.84
N ARG A 56 -0.37 -14.17 0.78
CA ARG A 56 0.28 -12.85 0.62
C ARG A 56 -0.22 -11.84 1.65
N PHE A 57 -1.51 -11.87 1.94
CA PHE A 57 -2.10 -11.04 2.98
C PHE A 57 -1.52 -11.37 4.36
N ASP A 58 -1.47 -12.66 4.72
CA ASP A 58 -0.95 -13.10 6.01
C ASP A 58 0.55 -12.77 6.13
N ALA A 59 1.35 -13.01 5.08
CA ALA A 59 2.76 -12.63 5.06
C ALA A 59 2.97 -11.11 5.21
N LEU A 60 2.14 -10.29 4.56
CA LEU A 60 2.20 -8.84 4.68
C LEU A 60 1.82 -8.40 6.10
N LYS A 61 0.78 -8.99 6.68
CA LYS A 61 0.34 -8.74 8.04
C LYS A 61 1.46 -9.02 9.05
N ASP A 62 2.10 -10.18 8.92
CA ASP A 62 3.20 -10.56 9.81
C ASP A 62 4.42 -9.64 9.64
N ALA A 63 4.76 -9.25 8.41
CA ALA A 63 5.86 -8.33 8.15
C ALA A 63 5.63 -6.95 8.77
N VAL A 64 4.39 -6.45 8.72
CA VAL A 64 4.04 -5.10 9.21
C VAL A 64 3.78 -5.11 10.71
N TYR A 65 2.83 -5.93 11.18
CA TYR A 65 2.40 -5.90 12.59
C TYR A 65 3.28 -6.74 13.50
N GLY A 66 3.96 -7.75 12.98
CA GLY A 66 4.99 -8.51 13.70
C GLY A 66 6.33 -7.76 13.82
N GLY A 67 6.46 -6.57 13.21
CA GLY A 67 7.65 -5.73 13.30
C GLY A 67 8.86 -6.28 12.53
N GLY A 68 8.66 -7.26 11.67
CA GLY A 68 9.74 -7.83 10.85
C GLY A 68 10.27 -6.85 9.80
N CYS A 69 9.41 -6.00 9.25
CA CYS A 69 9.78 -4.97 8.29
C CYS A 69 9.62 -3.58 8.90
N THR A 70 10.68 -3.00 9.38
CA THR A 70 10.68 -1.62 9.93
C THR A 70 11.31 -0.61 9.01
N SER A 71 12.25 -1.04 8.15
CA SER A 71 12.91 -0.16 7.18
C SER A 71 13.55 -0.95 6.05
N PHE A 72 13.70 -0.29 4.91
CA PHE A 72 14.47 -0.79 3.77
C PHE A 72 15.02 0.37 2.95
N ARG A 73 16.07 0.10 2.18
CA ARG A 73 16.66 1.07 1.27
C ARG A 73 16.23 0.79 -0.17
N LEU A 74 15.75 1.82 -0.85
CA LEU A 74 15.54 1.80 -2.30
C LEU A 74 16.66 2.58 -2.97
N ASP A 75 17.36 1.92 -3.89
CA ASP A 75 18.36 2.54 -4.75
C ASP A 75 17.70 2.94 -6.07
N ASN A 76 18.02 4.13 -6.57
CA ASN A 76 17.46 4.64 -7.83
C ASN A 76 18.29 4.24 -9.08
N GLY A 77 19.26 3.35 -8.91
CA GLY A 77 20.13 2.87 -9.98
C GLY A 77 21.29 3.80 -10.35
N SER A 78 21.32 5.03 -9.81
CA SER A 78 22.42 5.99 -10.03
C SER A 78 23.39 6.08 -8.84
N GLY A 79 23.33 5.12 -7.92
CA GLY A 79 24.17 5.10 -6.72
C GLY A 79 23.59 5.93 -5.56
N SER A 80 22.54 6.68 -5.78
CA SER A 80 21.78 7.33 -4.71
C SER A 80 20.56 6.48 -4.35
N GLY A 81 20.16 6.51 -3.09
CA GLY A 81 19.03 5.75 -2.58
C GLY A 81 18.45 6.41 -1.35
N ALA A 82 17.27 5.95 -0.95
CA ALA A 82 16.59 6.43 0.23
C ALA A 82 16.33 5.32 1.23
N ASP A 83 16.60 5.60 2.49
CA ASP A 83 16.19 4.76 3.60
C ASP A 83 14.73 5.10 3.92
N LEU A 84 13.86 4.12 3.73
CA LEU A 84 12.42 4.24 3.94
C LEU A 84 12.03 3.50 5.21
N ARG A 85 11.21 4.13 6.05
CA ARG A 85 10.63 3.48 7.23
C ARG A 85 9.27 2.94 6.91
N VAL A 86 8.95 1.79 7.48
CA VAL A 86 7.63 1.15 7.43
C VAL A 86 7.04 1.23 8.83
N GLU A 87 5.87 1.81 8.95
CA GLU A 87 5.19 1.97 10.21
C GLU A 87 3.78 1.42 10.09
N PRO A 88 3.32 0.59 11.05
CA PRO A 88 1.95 0.06 11.02
C PRO A 88 0.92 1.18 11.17
N VAL A 89 -0.21 1.04 10.49
CA VAL A 89 -1.38 1.90 10.62
C VAL A 89 -2.56 1.03 11.05
N PRO A 90 -3.28 1.39 12.13
CA PRO A 90 -4.44 0.62 12.56
C PRO A 90 -5.49 0.50 11.45
N SER A 91 -6.02 -0.70 11.27
CA SER A 91 -7.08 -1.01 10.30
C SER A 91 -8.28 -1.73 10.93
N ASP A 92 -8.33 -1.78 12.26
CA ASP A 92 -9.34 -2.53 13.04
C ASP A 92 -10.76 -1.97 12.90
N ALA A 93 -10.90 -0.73 12.42
CA ALA A 93 -12.20 -0.11 12.15
C ALA A 93 -12.89 -0.65 10.88
N LEU A 94 -12.22 -1.52 10.11
CA LEU A 94 -12.76 -2.11 8.90
C LEU A 94 -13.33 -3.50 9.20
N GLU A 95 -14.54 -3.76 8.73
CA GLU A 95 -15.20 -5.07 8.86
C GLU A 95 -14.46 -6.17 8.08
N THR A 96 -13.71 -5.80 7.07
CA THR A 96 -12.93 -6.72 6.24
C THR A 96 -11.47 -6.74 6.68
N PRO A 97 -10.83 -7.92 6.75
CA PRO A 97 -9.42 -8.03 7.07
C PRO A 97 -8.56 -7.15 6.16
N ALA A 98 -7.82 -6.25 6.77
CA ALA A 98 -6.94 -5.33 6.05
C ALA A 98 -5.63 -5.12 6.81
N VAL A 99 -4.57 -4.81 6.06
CA VAL A 99 -3.24 -4.45 6.59
C VAL A 99 -2.96 -3.01 6.21
N GLY A 100 -2.92 -2.14 7.23
CA GLY A 100 -2.55 -0.73 7.07
C GLY A 100 -1.08 -0.51 7.38
N PHE A 101 -0.38 0.25 6.54
CA PHE A 101 0.98 0.67 6.83
C PHE A 101 1.28 1.99 6.12
N ARG A 102 2.25 2.72 6.64
CA ARG A 102 2.78 3.91 5.98
C ARG A 102 4.26 3.76 5.67
N ILE A 103 4.66 4.36 4.56
CA ILE A 103 6.06 4.48 4.17
C ILE A 103 6.45 5.94 4.32
N VAL A 104 7.50 6.15 5.10
CA VAL A 104 8.04 7.47 5.40
C VAL A 104 9.44 7.57 4.81
N ALA A 105 9.65 8.53 3.92
CA ALA A 105 10.96 8.95 3.47
C ALA A 105 11.37 10.22 4.23
N PRO A 106 12.50 10.23 4.93
CA PRO A 106 12.98 11.41 5.61
C PRO A 106 13.32 12.53 4.60
N THR A 107 13.26 13.78 5.07
CA THR A 107 13.65 14.95 4.28
C THR A 107 15.08 14.81 3.77
N GLY A 108 15.29 15.09 2.48
CA GLY A 108 16.59 14.97 1.83
C GLY A 108 16.97 13.57 1.34
N ALA A 109 16.14 12.55 1.59
CA ALA A 109 16.48 11.17 1.25
C ALA A 109 16.26 10.80 -0.24
N VAL A 110 15.31 11.43 -0.94
CA VAL A 110 14.90 10.97 -2.28
C VAL A 110 15.01 12.04 -3.35
N THR A 111 14.77 13.29 -3.00
CA THR A 111 14.80 14.42 -3.95
C THR A 111 15.18 15.70 -3.22
N SER A 112 15.52 16.75 -3.98
CA SER A 112 15.66 18.12 -3.49
C SER A 112 14.35 18.72 -2.91
N GLN A 113 13.26 17.97 -2.94
CA GLN A 113 11.90 18.44 -2.59
C GLN A 113 11.41 18.02 -1.20
N GLY A 114 12.24 17.44 -0.36
CA GLY A 114 11.83 17.03 0.98
C GLY A 114 11.39 15.57 1.09
N GLY A 115 11.00 15.16 2.29
CA GLY A 115 10.49 13.82 2.57
C GLY A 115 9.05 13.63 2.08
N PHE A 116 8.59 12.40 2.06
CA PHE A 116 7.19 12.09 1.78
C PHE A 116 6.64 11.06 2.77
N THR A 117 5.34 11.08 2.95
CA THR A 117 4.60 10.02 3.65
C THR A 117 3.51 9.49 2.74
N ARG A 118 3.44 8.18 2.59
CA ARG A 118 2.39 7.49 1.85
C ARG A 118 1.74 6.46 2.74
N VAL A 119 0.43 6.48 2.82
CA VAL A 119 -0.37 5.50 3.57
C VAL A 119 -0.95 4.49 2.60
N TYR A 120 -0.77 3.23 2.93
CA TYR A 120 -1.26 2.10 2.17
C TYR A 120 -2.24 1.30 3.03
N LEU A 121 -3.26 0.78 2.39
CA LEU A 121 -4.12 -0.24 2.97
C LEU A 121 -4.27 -1.36 1.94
N TYR A 122 -3.91 -2.57 2.35
CA TYR A 122 -4.06 -3.78 1.57
C TYR A 122 -5.20 -4.61 2.16
N ALA A 123 -6.22 -4.91 1.37
CA ALA A 123 -7.32 -5.79 1.74
C ALA A 123 -7.39 -6.98 0.79
N ALA A 124 -7.74 -8.15 1.32
CA ALA A 124 -8.01 -9.35 0.55
C ALA A 124 -9.51 -9.62 0.51
N ALA A 125 -10.07 -9.83 -0.69
CA ALA A 125 -11.47 -10.15 -0.91
C ALA A 125 -11.58 -11.34 -1.89
N GLY A 126 -11.70 -12.55 -1.37
CA GLY A 126 -11.58 -13.78 -2.17
C GLY A 126 -10.22 -13.84 -2.86
N ASP A 127 -10.22 -14.11 -4.17
CA ASP A 127 -9.02 -14.13 -5.01
C ASP A 127 -8.58 -12.73 -5.48
N ASN A 128 -9.23 -11.68 -4.98
CA ASN A 128 -8.91 -10.31 -5.32
C ASN A 128 -8.13 -9.64 -4.20
N ARG A 129 -7.22 -8.76 -4.59
CA ARG A 129 -6.63 -7.77 -3.70
C ARG A 129 -7.16 -6.38 -4.01
N ILE A 130 -7.26 -5.57 -2.99
CA ILE A 130 -7.48 -4.14 -3.12
C ILE A 130 -6.33 -3.43 -2.43
N LEU A 131 -5.67 -2.55 -3.16
CA LEU A 131 -4.65 -1.68 -2.59
C LEU A 131 -5.15 -0.23 -2.66
N PHE A 132 -5.25 0.39 -1.51
CA PHE A 132 -5.46 1.82 -1.40
C PHE A 132 -4.12 2.48 -1.11
N LEU A 133 -3.82 3.53 -1.83
CA LEU A 133 -2.69 4.40 -1.59
C LEU A 133 -3.20 5.81 -1.43
N THR A 134 -2.98 6.40 -0.27
CA THR A 134 -3.20 7.83 -0.06
C THR A 134 -1.86 8.53 0.02
N ALA A 135 -1.68 9.53 -0.82
CA ALA A 135 -0.50 10.36 -0.87
C ALA A 135 -0.90 11.82 -0.67
N ASP A 136 -0.12 12.53 0.14
CA ASP A 136 -0.20 13.97 0.30
C ASP A 136 1.16 14.55 -0.11
N ASP A 137 1.15 15.56 -0.96
CA ASP A 137 2.35 16.30 -1.37
C ASP A 137 2.78 17.33 -0.30
N THR A 138 2.05 17.39 0.82
CA THR A 138 2.39 18.19 1.99
C THR A 138 3.13 17.33 3.04
N ALA A 139 3.80 17.99 3.98
CA ALA A 139 4.52 17.28 5.05
C ALA A 139 3.60 16.56 6.07
N HIS A 140 2.29 16.61 5.88
CA HIS A 140 1.32 15.98 6.75
C HIS A 140 1.08 14.53 6.32
N ALA A 141 0.95 13.63 7.29
CA ALA A 141 0.55 12.26 6.99
C ALA A 141 -0.89 12.24 6.44
N PRO A 142 -1.11 11.75 5.21
CA PRO A 142 -2.44 11.73 4.63
C PRO A 142 -3.36 10.81 5.44
N ALA A 143 -4.60 11.24 5.66
CA ALA A 143 -5.61 10.39 6.29
C ALA A 143 -6.18 9.38 5.28
N LEU A 144 -6.30 8.12 5.71
CA LEU A 144 -6.97 7.11 4.91
C LEU A 144 -8.49 7.42 4.86
N ARG A 145 -9.06 7.42 3.67
CA ARG A 145 -10.50 7.59 3.46
C ARG A 145 -11.23 6.27 3.74
N THR A 146 -11.57 6.02 5.02
CA THR A 146 -12.23 4.78 5.45
C THR A 146 -13.61 4.59 4.81
N ASP A 147 -14.33 5.68 4.54
CA ASP A 147 -15.61 5.67 3.80
C ASP A 147 -15.44 5.11 2.37
N LEU A 148 -14.43 5.57 1.65
CA LEU A 148 -14.12 5.08 0.31
C LEU A 148 -13.67 3.62 0.35
N VAL A 149 -12.83 3.26 1.32
CA VAL A 149 -12.33 1.89 1.52
C VAL A 149 -13.50 0.94 1.74
N THR A 150 -14.36 1.22 2.70
CA THR A 150 -15.53 0.39 3.04
C THR A 150 -16.47 0.24 1.82
N ALA A 151 -16.76 1.34 1.11
CA ALA A 151 -17.60 1.29 -0.07
C ALA A 151 -17.04 0.41 -1.20
N GLN A 152 -15.72 0.44 -1.43
CA GLN A 152 -15.11 -0.37 -2.49
C GLN A 152 -15.02 -1.85 -2.10
N ILE A 153 -14.69 -2.15 -0.85
CA ILE A 153 -14.67 -3.53 -0.33
C ILE A 153 -16.07 -4.14 -0.43
N HIS A 154 -17.12 -3.42 0.00
CA HIS A 154 -18.50 -3.89 -0.09
C HIS A 154 -18.94 -4.18 -1.52
N ARG A 155 -18.60 -3.30 -2.47
CA ARG A 155 -18.89 -3.53 -3.90
C ARG A 155 -18.27 -4.81 -4.43
N LEU A 156 -17.01 -5.10 -4.07
CA LEU A 156 -16.34 -6.31 -4.51
C LEU A 156 -16.95 -7.57 -3.89
N ALA A 157 -17.26 -7.54 -2.60
CA ALA A 157 -17.90 -8.66 -1.93
C ALA A 157 -19.26 -9.02 -2.56
N THR A 158 -20.05 -8.01 -2.95
CA THR A 158 -21.35 -8.24 -3.60
C THR A 158 -21.23 -8.73 -5.03
N THR A 159 -20.18 -8.33 -5.76
CA THR A 159 -19.97 -8.76 -7.16
C THR A 159 -19.48 -10.21 -7.25
N THR A 160 -18.68 -10.67 -6.27
CA THR A 160 -18.20 -12.06 -6.22
C THR A 160 -19.26 -13.06 -5.76
N ALA A 161 -20.34 -12.62 -5.11
CA ALA A 161 -21.43 -13.48 -4.66
C ALA A 161 -22.46 -13.82 -5.77
N THR A 162 -22.40 -13.15 -6.92
CA THR A 162 -23.37 -13.30 -8.04
C THR A 162 -22.81 -14.06 -9.26
N GLY A 163 -21.61 -14.55 -9.20
CA GLY A 163 -20.95 -15.37 -10.24
C GLY A 163 -20.76 -16.79 -9.79
#